data_d8f85bbfeeb7fd25cf23426a73c854d3
#
_entry.id   d8f85bbfeeb7fd25cf23426a73c854d3
#
_cell.length_a   1.000
_cell.length_b   1.000
_cell.length_c   1.000
_cell.angle_alpha   90.00
_cell.angle_beta   90.00
_cell.angle_gamma   90.00
#
_symmetry.space_group_name_H-M   'P 1'
#
loop_
_entity.id
_entity.type
_entity.pdbx_description
1 polymer ?
#
loop_
_entity_poly.entity_id
_entity_poly.type
_entity_poly.pdbx_seq_one_letter_code
_entity_poly.pdbx_strand_id
1 'polypeptide(L)'
;MSDTLFTTSVKAVGGREGRVESSEGNINLQLAMPGTPRKKELPEATNPEQLFAAGYAACFDGALNLIAQKAKVKLESEVTANVSLIKDEKDQGFKLGVKLQVKGTGVDRDTLEDLVHKAHDFCPYSKATRGNIDVELEVVE
;
A
#
# COMPACT_ATOMS: atom_id res chain seq x y z
N MET A 1 -2.89 -26.02 -4.41
CA MET A 1 -2.15 -24.75 -4.37
C MET A 1 -1.61 -24.41 -5.73
N SER A 2 -1.78 -23.18 -6.13
CA SER A 2 -1.19 -22.72 -7.38
C SER A 2 0.31 -22.49 -7.21
N ASP A 3 0.97 -22.21 -8.30
CA ASP A 3 2.41 -22.03 -8.32
C ASP A 3 2.83 -20.77 -7.54
N THR A 4 3.80 -20.94 -6.66
CA THR A 4 4.43 -19.84 -5.95
C THR A 4 5.51 -19.23 -6.83
N LEU A 5 5.44 -17.92 -7.09
CA LEU A 5 6.45 -17.24 -7.89
C LEU A 5 7.70 -16.94 -7.08
N PHE A 6 7.52 -16.44 -5.86
CA PHE A 6 8.61 -16.22 -4.91
C PHE A 6 8.04 -16.03 -3.52
N THR A 7 8.92 -16.09 -2.53
CA THR A 7 8.57 -15.90 -1.12
C THR A 7 9.60 -14.95 -0.51
N THR A 8 9.14 -14.03 0.32
CA THR A 8 10.02 -13.13 1.05
C THR A 8 9.67 -13.18 2.54
N SER A 9 10.63 -12.87 3.39
CA SER A 9 10.45 -12.98 4.84
C SER A 9 10.98 -11.75 5.54
N VAL A 10 10.18 -11.25 6.49
CA VAL A 10 10.56 -10.12 7.34
C VAL A 10 10.19 -10.47 8.76
N LYS A 11 11.15 -10.28 9.68
CA LYS A 11 10.97 -10.59 11.10
C LYS A 11 10.71 -9.30 11.87
N ALA A 12 9.81 -9.35 12.83
CA ALA A 12 9.56 -8.23 13.73
C ALA A 12 9.89 -8.62 15.15
N VAL A 13 10.49 -7.72 15.91
CA VAL A 13 10.77 -7.88 17.33
C VAL A 13 10.34 -6.60 18.03
N GLY A 14 9.61 -6.73 19.15
CA GLY A 14 9.20 -5.59 19.97
C GLY A 14 7.91 -4.89 19.50
N GLY A 15 7.20 -5.47 18.57
CA GLY A 15 5.93 -4.92 18.10
C GLY A 15 6.07 -3.54 17.50
N ARG A 16 5.11 -2.68 17.78
CA ARG A 16 5.06 -1.33 17.18
C ARG A 16 6.14 -0.39 17.69
N GLU A 17 6.88 -0.78 18.71
CA GLU A 17 8.00 0.00 19.26
C GLU A 17 9.34 -0.70 19.08
N GLY A 18 9.40 -1.66 18.20
CA GLY A 18 10.60 -2.46 17.96
C GLY A 18 11.23 -2.22 16.61
N ARG A 19 11.47 -3.31 15.91
CA ARG A 19 12.18 -3.29 14.62
C ARG A 19 11.61 -4.33 13.67
N VAL A 20 11.77 -4.07 12.39
CA VAL A 20 11.55 -5.07 11.34
C VAL A 20 12.84 -5.25 10.54
N GLU A 21 13.12 -6.47 10.17
CA GLU A 21 14.33 -6.80 9.42
C GLU A 21 14.03 -7.93 8.45
N SER A 22 14.33 -7.71 7.16
CA SER A 22 14.17 -8.75 6.16
C SER A 22 15.35 -9.70 6.20
N SER A 23 15.12 -10.93 5.70
CA SER A 23 16.18 -11.94 5.65
C SER A 23 17.37 -11.51 4.80
N GLU A 24 17.12 -10.66 3.79
CA GLU A 24 18.18 -10.14 2.92
C GLU A 24 18.82 -8.86 3.46
N GLY A 25 18.27 -8.30 4.53
CA GLY A 25 18.79 -7.08 5.14
C GLY A 25 18.41 -5.77 4.45
N ASN A 26 17.71 -5.82 3.34
CA ASN A 26 17.33 -4.63 2.60
C ASN A 26 16.18 -3.85 3.26
N ILE A 27 15.46 -4.49 4.18
CA ILE A 27 14.57 -3.79 5.11
C ILE A 27 15.16 -3.99 6.49
N ASN A 28 15.48 -2.90 7.17
CA ASN A 28 16.03 -2.91 8.51
C ASN A 28 15.68 -1.58 9.15
N LEU A 29 14.49 -1.53 9.78
CA LEU A 29 13.88 -0.28 10.21
C LEU A 29 13.38 -0.38 11.64
N GLN A 30 13.54 0.72 12.37
CA GLN A 30 12.94 0.88 13.69
C GLN A 30 11.50 1.35 13.53
N LEU A 31 10.68 1.00 14.49
CA LEU A 31 9.26 1.37 14.52
C LEU A 31 8.98 2.30 15.68
N ALA A 32 8.13 3.29 15.43
CA ALA A 32 7.60 4.18 16.46
C ALA A 32 6.25 4.71 15.99
N MET A 33 5.30 4.78 16.90
CA MET A 33 3.96 5.30 16.58
C MET A 33 4.00 6.83 16.50
N PRO A 34 3.26 7.40 15.53
CA PRO A 34 3.16 8.86 15.46
C PRO A 34 2.63 9.46 16.76
N GLY A 35 3.17 10.61 17.14
CA GLY A 35 2.71 11.33 18.33
C GLY A 35 3.29 10.83 19.64
N THR A 36 4.23 9.88 19.61
CA THR A 36 4.84 9.34 20.84
C THR A 36 6.22 9.96 21.07
N PRO A 37 6.70 9.96 22.35
CA PRO A 37 8.08 10.40 22.62
C PRO A 37 9.12 9.61 21.82
N ARG A 38 8.90 8.31 21.65
CA ARG A 38 9.81 7.46 20.87
C ARG A 38 9.95 7.98 19.44
N LYS A 39 8.83 8.42 18.82
CA LYS A 39 8.89 8.97 17.47
C LYS A 39 9.70 10.26 17.41
N LYS A 40 9.62 11.09 18.45
CA LYS A 40 10.42 12.31 18.53
C LYS A 40 11.90 12.01 18.63
N GLU A 41 12.27 10.97 19.36
CA GLU A 41 13.66 10.54 19.50
C GLU A 41 14.17 9.83 18.25
N LEU A 42 13.28 9.14 17.54
CA LEU A 42 13.61 8.37 16.35
C LEU A 42 12.78 8.88 15.15
N PRO A 43 13.07 10.08 14.65
CA PRO A 43 12.22 10.66 13.59
C PRO A 43 12.20 9.85 12.30
N GLU A 44 13.19 9.00 12.07
CA GLU A 44 13.27 8.14 10.89
C GLU A 44 12.52 6.82 11.05
N ALA A 45 11.99 6.53 12.24
CA ALA A 45 11.27 5.29 12.49
C ALA A 45 9.98 5.27 11.66
N THR A 46 9.65 4.08 11.16
CA THR A 46 8.43 3.83 10.41
C THR A 46 7.36 3.22 11.31
N ASN A 47 6.26 2.79 10.74
CA ASN A 47 5.19 2.10 11.45
C ASN A 47 4.53 1.11 10.50
N PRO A 48 3.75 0.15 11.02
CA PRO A 48 3.11 -0.87 10.16
C PRO A 48 2.22 -0.29 9.07
N GLU A 49 1.50 0.80 9.35
CA GLU A 49 0.61 1.41 8.38
C GLU A 49 1.39 2.05 7.24
N GLN A 50 2.55 2.66 7.54
CA GLN A 50 3.41 3.21 6.49
C GLN A 50 4.01 2.12 5.62
N LEU A 51 4.40 0.99 6.21
CA LEU A 51 4.92 -0.16 5.47
C LEU A 51 3.82 -0.76 4.57
N PHE A 52 2.61 -0.86 5.09
CA PHE A 52 1.47 -1.33 4.31
C PHE A 52 1.20 -0.39 3.13
N ALA A 53 1.26 0.92 3.39
CA ALA A 53 1.06 1.94 2.35
C ALA A 53 2.11 1.83 1.25
N ALA A 54 3.38 1.65 1.63
CA ALA A 54 4.47 1.50 0.66
C ALA A 54 4.24 0.27 -0.22
N GLY A 55 3.88 -0.85 0.38
CA GLY A 55 3.60 -2.08 -0.36
C GLY A 55 2.40 -1.91 -1.30
N TYR A 56 1.32 -1.36 -0.79
CA TYR A 56 0.10 -1.18 -1.59
C TYR A 56 0.34 -0.23 -2.76
N ALA A 57 0.98 0.92 -2.50
CA ALA A 57 1.25 1.90 -3.56
C ALA A 57 2.10 1.28 -4.68
N ALA A 58 3.16 0.58 -4.31
CA ALA A 58 4.05 -0.04 -5.29
C ALA A 58 3.34 -1.15 -6.09
N CYS A 59 2.58 -1.99 -5.40
CA CYS A 59 1.87 -3.08 -6.04
C CYS A 59 0.77 -2.57 -6.96
N PHE A 60 0.01 -1.58 -6.51
CA PHE A 60 -1.06 -0.99 -7.32
C PHE A 60 -0.49 -0.28 -8.55
N ASP A 61 0.57 0.50 -8.38
CA ASP A 61 1.21 1.18 -9.50
C ASP A 61 1.74 0.17 -10.52
N GLY A 62 2.29 -0.95 -10.06
CA GLY A 62 2.72 -2.03 -10.93
C GLY A 62 1.56 -2.61 -11.73
N ALA A 63 0.43 -2.86 -11.07
CA ALA A 63 -0.77 -3.37 -11.74
C ALA A 63 -1.30 -2.36 -12.76
N LEU A 64 -1.32 -1.09 -12.39
CA LEU A 64 -1.79 -0.02 -13.28
C LEU A 64 -0.94 0.06 -14.55
N ASN A 65 0.38 0.03 -14.39
CA ASN A 65 1.29 0.10 -15.52
C ASN A 65 1.19 -1.14 -16.42
N LEU A 66 0.97 -2.31 -15.84
CA LEU A 66 0.77 -3.53 -16.62
C LEU A 66 -0.52 -3.45 -17.44
N ILE A 67 -1.61 -2.99 -16.81
CA ILE A 67 -2.90 -2.82 -17.51
C ILE A 67 -2.76 -1.79 -18.64
N ALA A 68 -2.08 -0.67 -18.38
CA ALA A 68 -1.85 0.35 -19.41
C ALA A 68 -1.04 -0.20 -20.56
N GLN A 69 0.00 -0.98 -20.27
CA GLN A 69 0.82 -1.60 -21.30
C GLN A 69 0.02 -2.54 -22.19
N LYS A 70 -0.84 -3.36 -21.60
CA LYS A 70 -1.70 -4.29 -22.35
C LYS A 70 -2.71 -3.53 -23.21
N ALA A 71 -3.15 -2.36 -22.78
CA ALA A 71 -4.06 -1.51 -23.54
C ALA A 71 -3.33 -0.63 -24.54
N LYS A 72 -2.00 -0.74 -24.61
CA LYS A 72 -1.13 0.05 -25.50
C LYS A 72 -1.27 1.56 -25.23
N VAL A 73 -1.41 1.91 -23.97
CA VAL A 73 -1.52 3.28 -23.51
C VAL A 73 -0.21 3.67 -22.85
N LYS A 74 0.37 4.80 -23.26
CA LYS A 74 1.56 5.35 -22.60
C LYS A 74 1.11 6.18 -21.41
N LEU A 75 1.55 5.77 -20.23
CA LEU A 75 1.13 6.38 -18.99
C LEU A 75 2.32 6.61 -18.09
N GLU A 76 2.43 7.83 -17.56
CA GLU A 76 3.32 8.12 -16.45
C GLU A 76 2.45 8.29 -15.22
N SER A 77 2.69 7.46 -14.21
CA SER A 77 1.79 7.37 -13.07
C SER A 77 2.49 7.60 -11.75
N GLU A 78 1.72 8.10 -10.79
CA GLU A 78 2.12 8.18 -9.38
C GLU A 78 0.94 7.67 -8.57
N VAL A 79 1.23 6.80 -7.61
CA VAL A 79 0.20 6.29 -6.70
C VAL A 79 0.60 6.65 -5.28
N THR A 80 -0.30 7.31 -4.57
CA THR A 80 -0.14 7.59 -3.16
C THR A 80 -1.17 6.78 -2.39
N ALA A 81 -0.70 5.95 -1.48
CA ALA A 81 -1.58 5.19 -0.60
C ALA A 81 -1.65 5.89 0.75
N ASN A 82 -2.86 6.23 1.15
CA ASN A 82 -3.13 6.81 2.47
C ASN A 82 -3.77 5.71 3.30
N VAL A 83 -3.05 5.25 4.32
CA VAL A 83 -3.51 4.15 5.16
C VAL A 83 -3.79 4.69 6.56
N SER A 84 -4.98 4.42 7.04
CA SER A 84 -5.43 4.90 8.35
C SER A 84 -5.67 3.72 9.29
N LEU A 85 -5.35 3.93 10.56
CA LEU A 85 -5.70 2.99 11.61
C LEU A 85 -7.01 3.49 12.21
N ILE A 86 -8.04 2.67 12.15
CA ILE A 86 -9.41 3.03 12.50
C ILE A 86 -9.92 2.09 13.59
N LYS A 87 -10.71 2.61 14.51
CA LYS A 87 -11.33 1.74 15.53
C LYS A 87 -12.28 0.76 14.86
N ASP A 88 -12.21 -0.49 15.29
CA ASP A 88 -13.13 -1.52 14.87
C ASP A 88 -14.11 -1.80 16.00
N GLU A 89 -15.34 -1.37 15.82
CA GLU A 89 -16.37 -1.50 16.86
C GLU A 89 -16.80 -2.95 17.09
N LYS A 90 -16.51 -3.84 16.15
CA LYS A 90 -16.90 -5.25 16.27
C LYS A 90 -16.15 -5.97 17.37
N ASP A 91 -14.87 -5.65 17.55
CA ASP A 91 -14.02 -6.36 18.51
C ASP A 91 -13.28 -5.42 19.47
N GLN A 92 -13.59 -4.12 19.41
CA GLN A 92 -12.95 -3.08 20.22
C GLN A 92 -11.45 -2.93 19.88
N GLY A 93 -11.03 -3.45 18.74
CA GLY A 93 -9.67 -3.32 18.25
C GLY A 93 -9.54 -2.27 17.16
N PHE A 94 -8.71 -2.56 16.19
CA PHE A 94 -8.43 -1.62 15.10
C PHE A 94 -8.47 -2.34 13.76
N LYS A 95 -8.76 -1.58 12.73
CA LYS A 95 -8.71 -2.05 11.36
C LYS A 95 -8.11 -0.96 10.49
N LEU A 96 -7.79 -1.31 9.25
CA LEU A 96 -7.21 -0.36 8.30
C LEU A 96 -8.28 0.20 7.38
N GLY A 97 -8.10 1.47 6.99
CA GLY A 97 -8.82 2.07 5.89
C GLY A 97 -7.79 2.58 4.88
N VAL A 98 -8.10 2.54 3.61
CA VAL A 98 -7.16 2.91 2.56
C VAL A 98 -7.80 3.87 1.58
N LYS A 99 -7.05 4.89 1.18
CA LYS A 99 -7.40 5.76 0.06
C LYS A 99 -6.22 5.78 -0.89
N LEU A 100 -6.45 5.33 -2.12
CA LEU A 100 -5.43 5.35 -3.17
C LEU A 100 -5.69 6.56 -4.06
N GLN A 101 -4.70 7.43 -4.15
CA GLN A 101 -4.75 8.59 -5.03
C GLN A 101 -3.84 8.34 -6.22
N VAL A 102 -4.39 8.42 -7.42
CA VAL A 102 -3.67 8.10 -8.64
C VAL A 102 -3.58 9.34 -9.52
N LYS A 103 -2.36 9.72 -9.84
CA LYS A 103 -2.07 10.78 -10.78
C LYS A 103 -1.49 10.13 -12.04
N GLY A 104 -2.00 10.50 -13.20
CA GLY A 104 -1.50 9.95 -14.45
C GLY A 104 -1.43 11.01 -15.53
N THR A 105 -0.35 10.99 -16.30
CA THR A 105 -0.17 11.89 -17.45
C THR A 105 -0.03 11.06 -18.72
N GLY A 106 -0.38 11.66 -19.85
CA GLY A 106 -0.33 10.99 -21.14
C GLY A 106 -1.67 10.40 -21.59
N VAL A 107 -2.71 10.49 -20.75
CA VAL A 107 -4.05 10.00 -21.05
C VAL A 107 -5.09 10.98 -20.53
N ASP A 108 -6.31 10.90 -21.06
CA ASP A 108 -7.40 11.70 -20.52
C ASP A 108 -7.92 11.07 -19.22
N ARG A 109 -8.75 11.82 -18.51
CA ARG A 109 -9.25 11.39 -17.19
C ARG A 109 -10.11 10.14 -17.27
N ASP A 110 -10.98 10.06 -18.26
CA ASP A 110 -11.88 8.90 -18.38
C ASP A 110 -11.09 7.61 -18.65
N THR A 111 -10.06 7.69 -19.50
CA THR A 111 -9.18 6.55 -19.74
C THR A 111 -8.45 6.16 -18.47
N LEU A 112 -7.93 7.15 -17.73
CA LEU A 112 -7.21 6.89 -16.49
C LEU A 112 -8.12 6.24 -15.46
N GLU A 113 -9.34 6.73 -15.29
CA GLU A 113 -10.30 6.13 -14.35
C GLU A 113 -10.61 4.67 -14.71
N ASP A 114 -10.77 4.37 -15.98
CA ASP A 114 -10.99 2.99 -16.43
C ASP A 114 -9.81 2.09 -16.10
N LEU A 115 -8.59 2.58 -16.38
CA LEU A 115 -7.37 1.82 -16.08
C LEU A 115 -7.21 1.61 -14.57
N VAL A 116 -7.54 2.61 -13.76
CA VAL A 116 -7.46 2.52 -12.30
C VAL A 116 -8.41 1.45 -11.76
N HIS A 117 -9.66 1.40 -12.26
CA HIS A 117 -10.60 0.38 -11.85
C HIS A 117 -10.14 -1.02 -12.23
N LYS A 118 -9.59 -1.17 -13.43
CA LYS A 118 -9.03 -2.46 -13.86
C LYS A 118 -7.82 -2.86 -13.02
N ALA A 119 -6.98 -1.89 -12.67
CA ALA A 119 -5.83 -2.14 -11.80
C ALA A 119 -6.29 -2.61 -10.41
N HIS A 120 -7.36 -2.03 -9.88
CA HIS A 120 -7.92 -2.44 -8.59
C HIS A 120 -8.41 -3.89 -8.63
N ASP A 121 -9.01 -4.31 -9.74
CA ASP A 121 -9.44 -5.70 -9.89
C ASP A 121 -8.25 -6.66 -9.97
N PHE A 122 -7.13 -6.21 -10.50
CA PHE A 122 -5.97 -7.05 -10.80
C PHE A 122 -4.90 -7.05 -9.69
N CYS A 123 -4.78 -5.97 -8.95
CA CYS A 123 -3.72 -5.80 -7.93
C CYS A 123 -3.84 -6.85 -6.82
N PRO A 124 -2.77 -7.60 -6.51
CA PRO A 124 -2.80 -8.58 -5.43
C PRO A 124 -3.18 -8.01 -4.07
N TYR A 125 -2.73 -6.78 -3.75
CA TYR A 125 -3.12 -6.13 -2.49
C TYR A 125 -4.61 -5.80 -2.50
N SER A 126 -5.15 -5.34 -3.62
CA SER A 126 -6.58 -5.08 -3.73
C SER A 126 -7.40 -6.36 -3.57
N LYS A 127 -6.89 -7.48 -4.08
CA LYS A 127 -7.54 -8.78 -3.85
C LYS A 127 -7.55 -9.17 -2.38
N ALA A 128 -6.50 -8.77 -1.64
CA ALA A 128 -6.41 -9.05 -0.21
C ALA A 128 -7.35 -8.16 0.62
N THR A 129 -7.63 -6.94 0.15
CA THR A 129 -8.44 -5.98 0.90
C THR A 129 -9.91 -5.98 0.52
N ARG A 130 -10.24 -6.29 -0.73
CA ARG A 130 -11.60 -6.20 -1.26
C ARG A 130 -12.58 -7.05 -0.47
N GLY A 131 -13.71 -6.43 -0.10
CA GLY A 131 -14.73 -7.12 0.68
C GLY A 131 -14.40 -7.24 2.16
N ASN A 132 -13.26 -6.73 2.59
CA ASN A 132 -12.81 -6.82 3.98
C ASN A 132 -12.62 -5.45 4.62
N ILE A 133 -11.89 -4.55 3.96
CA ILE A 133 -11.73 -3.18 4.45
C ILE A 133 -12.11 -2.21 3.33
N ASP A 134 -12.41 -0.98 3.71
CA ASP A 134 -12.77 0.06 2.74
C ASP A 134 -11.54 0.56 2.01
N VAL A 135 -11.60 0.55 0.68
CA VAL A 135 -10.56 1.10 -0.18
C VAL A 135 -11.22 2.11 -1.12
N GLU A 136 -10.86 3.37 -0.98
CA GLU A 136 -11.36 4.44 -1.85
C GLU A 136 -10.33 4.70 -2.95
N LEU A 137 -10.82 4.85 -4.18
CA LEU A 137 -9.97 5.18 -5.32
C LEU A 137 -10.27 6.61 -5.74
N GLU A 138 -9.23 7.41 -5.94
CA GLU A 138 -9.38 8.80 -6.35
C GLU A 138 -8.35 9.12 -7.43
N VAL A 139 -8.83 9.60 -8.58
CA VAL A 139 -7.95 10.11 -9.63
C VAL A 139 -7.72 11.60 -9.34
N VAL A 140 -6.47 11.99 -9.24
CA VAL A 140 -6.10 13.37 -8.92
C VAL A 140 -5.27 13.97 -10.05
N GLU A 141 -5.16 15.31 -10.07
CA GLU A 141 -4.41 16.02 -11.09
C GLU A 141 -3.05 16.51 -10.63
#